data_b5d47f5b1745b8b4245e99eca81df308
#
_entry.id   b5d47f5b1745b8b4245e99eca81df308
#
_cell.length_a   1.000
_cell.length_b   1.000
_cell.length_c   1.000
_cell.angle_alpha   90.00
_cell.angle_beta   90.00
_cell.angle_gamma   90.00
#
_symmetry.space_group_name_H-M   'P 1'
#
loop_
_entity.id
_entity.type
_entity.pdbx_description
1 polymer ?
#
loop_
_entity_poly.entity_id
_entity_poly.type
_entity_poly.pdbx_seq_one_letter_code
_entity_poly.pdbx_strand_id
1 'polypeptide(L)'
;SRRRLLLDYLNQKGAACGYINLGGNVLCLGAKPDGSSYNIGIQRPFDDEGAAMLAVSVTDQTVVSSGVYERYFEVDGKRYHHILDTATGYPYDNGLLGVSIITDESVDGDGLSTTCFALGLADGMALVESLDNTEAVFITEDYELHFSSGMGTKIPYQVME
;
A
#
# COMPACT_ATOMS: atom_id res chain seq x y z
N SER A 1 9.83 -3.81 14.17
CA SER A 1 8.66 -2.89 14.25
C SER A 1 7.69 -3.37 15.32
N ARG A 2 6.80 -2.49 15.82
CA ARG A 2 5.75 -2.87 16.78
C ARG A 2 4.83 -3.96 16.22
N ARG A 3 4.65 -3.99 14.92
CA ARG A 3 3.82 -4.99 14.21
C ARG A 3 4.44 -6.37 14.24
N ARG A 4 5.76 -6.48 14.05
CA ARG A 4 6.47 -7.76 14.18
C ARG A 4 6.35 -8.32 15.59
N LEU A 5 6.46 -7.47 16.62
CA LEU A 5 6.27 -7.89 18.01
C LEU A 5 4.85 -8.43 18.26
N LEU A 6 3.83 -7.81 17.65
CA LEU A 6 2.44 -8.27 17.75
C LEU A 6 2.25 -9.59 17.02
N LEU A 7 2.81 -9.76 15.82
CA LEU A 7 2.81 -11.04 15.09
C LEU A 7 3.48 -12.15 15.88
N ASP A 8 4.69 -11.89 16.39
CA ASP A 8 5.44 -12.86 17.19
C ASP A 8 4.63 -13.28 18.43
N TYR A 9 3.97 -12.32 19.07
CA TYR A 9 3.08 -12.61 20.21
C TYR A 9 1.89 -13.45 19.80
N LEU A 10 1.21 -13.13 18.69
CA LEU A 10 0.05 -13.91 18.20
C LEU A 10 0.46 -15.32 17.81
N ASN A 11 1.59 -15.49 17.12
CA ASN A 11 2.16 -16.80 16.79
C ASN A 11 2.46 -17.63 18.06
N GLN A 12 3.06 -17.01 19.08
CA GLN A 12 3.31 -17.67 20.37
C GLN A 12 2.01 -18.09 21.09
N LYS A 13 0.90 -17.39 20.81
CA LYS A 13 -0.43 -17.75 21.33
C LYS A 13 -1.16 -18.77 20.48
N GLY A 14 -0.54 -19.27 19.41
CA GLY A 14 -1.10 -20.29 18.53
C GLY A 14 -2.02 -19.75 17.44
N ALA A 15 -2.01 -18.44 17.16
CA ALA A 15 -2.72 -17.90 16.03
C ALA A 15 -2.03 -18.37 14.74
N ALA A 16 -2.75 -19.08 13.89
CA ALA A 16 -2.25 -19.58 12.60
C ALA A 16 -2.69 -18.73 11.41
N CYS A 17 -3.69 -17.87 11.59
CA CYS A 17 -4.24 -17.01 10.55
C CYS A 17 -4.89 -15.77 11.15
N GLY A 18 -4.96 -14.70 10.38
CA GLY A 18 -5.58 -13.44 10.76
C GLY A 18 -5.06 -12.27 9.95
N TYR A 19 -5.55 -11.09 10.25
CA TYR A 19 -4.97 -9.86 9.71
C TYR A 19 -4.99 -8.76 10.77
N ILE A 20 -4.06 -7.82 10.62
CA ILE A 20 -3.94 -6.63 11.47
C ILE A 20 -3.97 -5.42 10.53
N ASN A 21 -4.91 -4.51 10.75
CA ASN A 21 -4.98 -3.24 10.03
C ASN A 21 -4.68 -2.09 10.99
N LEU A 22 -3.65 -1.33 10.70
CA LEU A 22 -3.23 -0.16 11.49
C LEU A 22 -3.11 1.06 10.56
N GLY A 23 -4.26 1.64 10.19
CA GLY A 23 -4.31 2.88 9.43
C GLY A 23 -3.70 2.76 8.02
N GLY A 24 -4.23 1.88 7.17
CA GLY A 24 -3.77 1.69 5.78
C GLY A 24 -2.57 0.76 5.62
N ASN A 25 -2.01 0.25 6.72
CA ASN A 25 -1.01 -0.80 6.68
C ASN A 25 -1.64 -2.10 7.20
N VAL A 26 -1.91 -3.00 6.27
CA VAL A 26 -2.54 -4.29 6.52
C VAL A 26 -1.49 -5.39 6.46
N LEU A 27 -1.39 -6.16 7.53
CA LEU A 27 -0.52 -7.33 7.62
C LEU A 27 -1.39 -8.58 7.74
N CYS A 28 -1.21 -9.54 6.84
CA CYS A 28 -1.87 -10.83 6.87
C CYS A 28 -0.94 -11.89 7.47
N LEU A 29 -1.50 -12.71 8.36
CA LEU A 29 -0.84 -13.87 8.97
C LEU A 29 -1.41 -15.13 8.33
N GLY A 30 -0.58 -15.90 7.66
CA GLY A 30 -0.97 -17.13 6.99
C GLY A 30 -2.07 -16.95 5.94
N ALA A 31 -2.74 -18.04 5.60
CA ALA A 31 -3.95 -18.05 4.78
C ALA A 31 -5.21 -18.07 5.67
N LYS A 32 -6.38 -17.82 5.09
CA LYS A 32 -7.66 -18.02 5.80
C LYS A 32 -7.84 -19.48 6.23
N PRO A 33 -8.75 -19.79 7.18
CA PRO A 33 -8.97 -21.18 7.66
C PRO A 33 -9.37 -22.16 6.55
N ASP A 34 -9.95 -21.68 5.46
CA ASP A 34 -10.32 -22.48 4.29
C ASP A 34 -9.17 -22.64 3.28
N GLY A 35 -7.98 -22.11 3.59
CA GLY A 35 -6.81 -22.14 2.73
C GLY A 35 -6.76 -21.04 1.67
N SER A 36 -7.79 -20.19 1.57
CA SER A 36 -7.82 -19.08 0.60
C SER A 36 -6.99 -17.87 1.07
N SER A 37 -6.59 -17.03 0.12
CA SER A 37 -5.89 -15.76 0.39
C SER A 37 -6.83 -14.72 0.99
N TYR A 38 -6.26 -13.72 1.67
CA TYR A 38 -6.96 -12.51 2.06
C TYR A 38 -7.08 -11.57 0.87
N ASN A 39 -8.28 -11.01 0.67
CA ASN A 39 -8.50 -9.96 -0.31
C ASN A 39 -8.45 -8.61 0.40
N ILE A 40 -7.41 -7.84 0.10
CA ILE A 40 -7.18 -6.53 0.71
C ILE A 40 -7.54 -5.45 -0.31
N GLY A 41 -8.52 -4.62 0.04
CA GLY A 41 -8.95 -3.49 -0.79
C GLY A 41 -7.95 -2.34 -0.72
N ILE A 42 -7.54 -1.83 -1.89
CA ILE A 42 -6.83 -0.57 -2.05
C ILE A 42 -7.89 0.49 -2.30
N GLN A 43 -7.97 1.47 -1.41
CA GLN A 43 -8.99 2.51 -1.42
C GLN A 43 -8.92 3.36 -2.68
N ARG A 44 -10.08 3.69 -3.23
CA ARG A 44 -10.20 4.72 -4.28
C ARG A 44 -9.88 6.08 -3.67
N PRO A 45 -8.94 6.85 -4.22
CA PRO A 45 -8.61 8.18 -3.72
C PRO A 45 -9.83 9.10 -3.66
N PHE A 46 -9.99 9.83 -2.54
CA PHE A 46 -11.06 10.80 -2.28
C PHE A 46 -12.50 10.27 -2.32
N ASP A 47 -12.68 8.97 -2.35
CA ASP A 47 -13.99 8.35 -2.23
C ASP A 47 -14.34 8.01 -0.78
N ASP A 48 -15.60 7.65 -0.53
CA ASP A 48 -16.10 7.28 0.79
C ASP A 48 -15.32 6.11 1.41
N GLU A 49 -15.28 6.06 2.72
CA GLU A 49 -14.64 4.97 3.45
C GLU A 49 -15.19 3.61 3.02
N GLY A 50 -14.32 2.77 2.50
CA GLY A 50 -14.66 1.41 2.06
C GLY A 50 -14.81 1.23 0.55
N ALA A 51 -14.85 2.31 -0.23
CA ALA A 51 -14.77 2.19 -1.68
C ALA A 51 -13.37 1.74 -2.11
N ALA A 52 -13.27 0.52 -2.63
CA ALA A 52 -12.03 -0.02 -3.16
C ALA A 52 -11.95 0.18 -4.67
N MET A 53 -10.82 0.63 -5.17
CA MET A 53 -10.51 0.70 -6.60
C MET A 53 -9.93 -0.62 -7.11
N LEU A 54 -9.29 -1.36 -6.22
CA LEU A 54 -8.59 -2.60 -6.50
C LEU A 54 -8.64 -3.50 -5.27
N ALA A 55 -8.74 -4.80 -5.46
CA ALA A 55 -8.50 -5.81 -4.41
C ALA A 55 -7.30 -6.67 -4.80
N VAL A 56 -6.33 -6.83 -3.89
CA VAL A 56 -5.17 -7.71 -4.04
C VAL A 56 -5.34 -8.94 -3.15
N SER A 57 -4.96 -10.12 -3.68
CA SER A 57 -5.05 -11.38 -2.96
C SER A 57 -3.69 -11.75 -2.39
N VAL A 58 -3.57 -11.78 -1.06
CA VAL A 58 -2.30 -11.99 -0.36
C VAL A 58 -2.41 -13.06 0.71
N THR A 59 -1.28 -13.74 0.95
CA THR A 59 -1.12 -14.76 2.00
C THR A 59 0.23 -14.53 2.68
N ASP A 60 0.22 -14.36 3.99
CA ASP A 60 1.42 -14.12 4.80
C ASP A 60 2.26 -12.92 4.32
N GLN A 61 1.59 -11.89 3.86
CA GLN A 61 2.19 -10.68 3.30
C GLN A 61 1.54 -9.42 3.87
N THR A 62 2.16 -8.29 3.62
CA THR A 62 1.65 -6.98 3.99
C THR A 62 1.26 -6.15 2.77
N VAL A 63 0.22 -5.34 2.92
CA VAL A 63 -0.19 -4.33 1.94
C VAL A 63 -0.17 -2.98 2.64
N VAL A 64 0.67 -2.08 2.16
CA VAL A 64 0.85 -0.75 2.74
C VAL A 64 0.62 0.31 1.70
N SER A 65 -0.29 1.22 1.97
CA SER A 65 -0.61 2.35 1.09
C SER A 65 -0.13 3.66 1.68
N SER A 66 0.37 4.53 0.81
CA SER A 66 0.62 5.96 1.08
C SER A 66 -0.10 6.78 0.01
N GLY A 67 -0.95 7.71 0.42
CA GLY A 67 -1.74 8.48 -0.52
C GLY A 67 -2.05 9.89 -0.03
N VAL A 68 -2.25 10.80 -1.00
CA VAL A 68 -2.55 12.21 -0.74
C VAL A 68 -3.92 12.44 -0.10
N TYR A 69 -4.79 11.45 -0.16
CA TYR A 69 -6.16 11.46 0.35
C TYR A 69 -6.27 11.03 1.82
N GLU A 70 -5.21 10.49 2.41
CA GLU A 70 -5.26 10.01 3.81
C GLU A 70 -5.26 11.17 4.82
N ARG A 71 -4.39 12.15 4.59
CA ARG A 71 -4.24 13.33 5.47
C ARG A 71 -3.90 14.55 4.64
N TYR A 72 -4.84 15.47 4.50
CA TYR A 72 -4.65 16.73 3.80
C TYR A 72 -5.53 17.83 4.39
N PHE A 73 -5.24 19.05 4.02
CA PHE A 73 -6.10 20.21 4.21
C PHE A 73 -6.14 21.04 2.93
N GLU A 74 -7.15 21.86 2.77
CA GLU A 74 -7.31 22.73 1.62
C GLU A 74 -7.27 24.21 2.02
N VAL A 75 -6.52 25.00 1.26
CA VAL A 75 -6.46 26.46 1.39
C VAL A 75 -6.58 27.05 0.00
N ASP A 76 -7.53 27.96 -0.19
CA ASP A 76 -7.79 28.66 -1.47
C ASP A 76 -7.91 27.69 -2.67
N GLY A 77 -8.54 26.53 -2.46
CA GLY A 77 -8.74 25.52 -3.49
C GLY A 77 -7.49 24.67 -3.80
N LYS A 78 -6.38 24.90 -3.10
CA LYS A 78 -5.17 24.08 -3.20
C LYS A 78 -5.10 23.08 -2.06
N ARG A 79 -4.79 21.83 -2.40
CA ARG A 79 -4.62 20.73 -1.45
C ARG A 79 -3.19 20.63 -0.96
N TYR A 80 -3.02 20.44 0.37
CA TYR A 80 -1.75 20.26 1.03
C TYR A 80 -1.79 18.95 1.83
N HIS A 81 -1.16 17.92 1.30
CA HIS A 81 -1.09 16.61 1.95
C HIS A 81 0.20 16.44 2.77
N HIS A 82 0.25 15.41 3.59
CA HIS A 82 1.30 15.20 4.59
C HIS A 82 2.62 14.63 4.03
N ILE A 83 2.69 14.20 2.77
CA ILE A 83 3.91 13.68 2.16
C ILE A 83 4.69 14.86 1.58
N LEU A 84 5.66 15.34 2.35
CA LEU A 84 6.39 16.57 2.06
C LEU A 84 7.74 16.31 1.40
N ASP A 85 8.07 17.09 0.40
CA ASP A 85 9.43 17.20 -0.13
C ASP A 85 10.32 17.89 0.93
N THR A 86 11.34 17.18 1.40
CA THR A 86 12.24 17.67 2.44
C THR A 86 13.13 18.84 1.99
N ALA A 87 13.28 19.05 0.69
CA ALA A 87 14.07 20.15 0.13
C ALA A 87 13.27 21.47 0.14
N THR A 88 11.96 21.40 -0.08
CA THR A 88 11.09 22.57 -0.23
C THR A 88 10.17 22.79 0.95
N GLY A 89 9.84 21.74 1.71
CA GLY A 89 8.86 21.76 2.80
C GLY A 89 7.41 21.79 2.33
N TYR A 90 7.17 21.65 1.01
CA TYR A 90 5.85 21.59 0.42
C TYR A 90 5.49 20.12 0.05
N PRO A 91 4.20 19.81 -0.11
CA PRO A 91 3.78 18.50 -0.62
C PRO A 91 4.39 18.19 -1.98
N TYR A 92 4.74 16.91 -2.20
CA TYR A 92 5.11 16.46 -3.54
C TYR A 92 3.96 16.68 -4.53
N ASP A 93 4.30 17.17 -5.72
CA ASP A 93 3.39 17.39 -6.86
C ASP A 93 4.00 16.67 -8.06
N ASN A 94 3.77 15.37 -8.17
CA ASN A 94 4.41 14.47 -9.11
C ASN A 94 3.44 13.61 -9.91
N GLY A 95 2.14 13.97 -9.90
CA GLY A 95 1.09 13.30 -10.66
C GLY A 95 0.60 11.99 -10.02
N LEU A 96 0.97 11.69 -8.76
CA LEU A 96 0.50 10.51 -8.04
C LEU A 96 -0.56 10.87 -7.00
N LEU A 97 -1.61 10.06 -6.92
CA LEU A 97 -2.58 10.05 -5.83
C LEU A 97 -2.19 9.06 -4.73
N GLY A 98 -1.59 7.94 -5.08
CA GLY A 98 -1.21 6.93 -4.10
C GLY A 98 -0.27 5.86 -4.64
N VAL A 99 0.42 5.20 -3.72
CA VAL A 99 1.26 4.03 -3.95
C VAL A 99 0.93 2.98 -2.91
N SER A 100 0.65 1.77 -3.36
CA SER A 100 0.47 0.60 -2.49
C SER A 100 1.58 -0.39 -2.75
N ILE A 101 2.26 -0.80 -1.69
CA ILE A 101 3.35 -1.79 -1.71
C ILE A 101 2.83 -3.10 -1.12
N ILE A 102 3.12 -4.21 -1.79
CA ILE A 102 2.89 -5.57 -1.32
C ILE A 102 4.26 -6.21 -1.10
N THR A 103 4.54 -6.63 0.12
CA THR A 103 5.85 -7.21 0.49
C THR A 103 5.70 -8.11 1.71
N ASP A 104 6.76 -8.85 2.06
CA ASP A 104 6.74 -9.78 3.20
C ASP A 104 6.85 -9.05 4.55
N GLU A 105 7.61 -7.95 4.61
CA GLU A 105 7.88 -7.23 5.86
C GLU A 105 7.15 -5.87 5.90
N SER A 106 6.28 -5.69 6.87
CA SER A 106 5.50 -4.46 7.05
C SER A 106 6.34 -3.18 7.22
N VAL A 107 7.55 -3.29 7.76
CA VAL A 107 8.44 -2.13 7.91
C VAL A 107 8.99 -1.67 6.57
N ASP A 108 9.26 -2.61 5.67
CA ASP A 108 9.75 -2.32 4.33
C ASP A 108 8.62 -1.70 3.49
N GLY A 109 7.41 -2.27 3.57
CA GLY A 109 6.23 -1.70 2.93
C GLY A 109 5.94 -0.26 3.37
N ASP A 110 6.07 0.04 4.66
CA ASP A 110 5.86 1.38 5.23
C ASP A 110 6.90 2.39 4.71
N GLY A 111 8.18 2.00 4.66
CA GLY A 111 9.24 2.83 4.09
C GLY A 111 9.12 3.00 2.58
N LEU A 112 8.87 1.89 1.87
CA LEU A 112 8.83 1.88 0.41
C LEU A 112 7.62 2.63 -0.15
N SER A 113 6.43 2.54 0.46
CA SER A 113 5.24 3.23 -0.06
C SER A 113 5.44 4.74 -0.12
N THR A 114 6.01 5.34 0.92
CA THR A 114 6.32 6.77 0.95
C THR A 114 7.51 7.11 0.05
N THR A 115 8.55 6.27 0.01
CA THR A 115 9.72 6.48 -0.86
C THR A 115 9.33 6.43 -2.34
N CYS A 116 8.58 5.42 -2.76
CA CYS A 116 8.11 5.29 -4.14
C CYS A 116 7.18 6.44 -4.53
N PHE A 117 6.33 6.90 -3.60
CA PHE A 117 5.53 8.11 -3.83
C PHE A 117 6.40 9.33 -4.08
N ALA A 118 7.43 9.56 -3.25
CA ALA A 118 8.35 10.70 -3.38
C ALA A 118 9.16 10.67 -4.68
N LEU A 119 9.57 9.47 -5.13
CA LEU A 119 10.30 9.27 -6.39
C LEU A 119 9.44 9.50 -7.64
N GLY A 120 8.12 9.40 -7.51
CA GLY A 120 7.21 9.43 -8.66
C GLY A 120 7.10 8.07 -9.38
N LEU A 121 6.26 8.03 -10.42
CA LEU A 121 5.91 6.77 -11.09
C LEU A 121 7.12 6.04 -11.67
N ALA A 122 7.94 6.71 -12.47
CA ALA A 122 9.02 6.06 -13.21
C ALA A 122 10.11 5.50 -12.31
N ASP A 123 10.65 6.33 -11.43
CA ASP A 123 11.77 5.95 -10.56
C ASP A 123 11.29 5.06 -9.40
N GLY A 124 10.06 5.29 -8.90
CA GLY A 124 9.43 4.44 -7.90
C GLY A 124 9.17 3.03 -8.43
N MET A 125 8.67 2.90 -9.67
CA MET A 125 8.49 1.61 -10.33
C MET A 125 9.85 0.92 -10.55
N ALA A 126 10.87 1.63 -11.03
CA ALA A 126 12.20 1.07 -11.21
C ALA A 126 12.81 0.57 -9.90
N LEU A 127 12.58 1.29 -8.79
CA LEU A 127 12.99 0.82 -7.46
C LEU A 127 12.30 -0.50 -7.11
N VAL A 128 10.97 -0.58 -7.24
CA VAL A 128 10.21 -1.80 -6.92
C VAL A 128 10.68 -2.99 -7.75
N GLU A 129 10.86 -2.80 -9.07
CA GLU A 129 11.34 -3.86 -9.97
C GLU A 129 12.77 -4.36 -9.64
N SER A 130 13.54 -3.57 -8.91
CA SER A 130 14.88 -3.96 -8.45
C SER A 130 14.89 -4.78 -7.15
N LEU A 131 13.74 -4.89 -6.48
CA LEU A 131 13.61 -5.56 -5.19
C LEU A 131 12.98 -6.95 -5.33
N ASP A 132 13.51 -7.92 -4.58
CA ASP A 132 12.89 -9.23 -4.47
C ASP A 132 11.64 -9.17 -3.57
N ASN A 133 10.64 -10.01 -3.88
CA ASN A 133 9.41 -10.18 -3.10
C ASN A 133 8.65 -8.89 -2.79
N THR A 134 8.76 -7.90 -3.69
CA THR A 134 8.08 -6.61 -3.55
C THR A 134 7.33 -6.29 -4.83
N GLU A 135 6.03 -6.03 -4.70
CA GLU A 135 5.19 -5.60 -5.82
C GLU A 135 4.50 -4.28 -5.45
N ALA A 136 4.08 -3.55 -6.46
CA ALA A 136 3.44 -2.26 -6.26
C ALA A 136 2.29 -1.98 -7.22
N VAL A 137 1.40 -1.10 -6.74
CA VAL A 137 0.38 -0.43 -7.54
C VAL A 137 0.51 1.07 -7.32
N PHE A 138 0.65 1.82 -8.39
CA PHE A 138 0.65 3.29 -8.39
C PHE A 138 -0.68 3.77 -8.95
N ILE A 139 -1.24 4.80 -8.35
CA ILE A 139 -2.48 5.46 -8.78
C ILE A 139 -2.11 6.89 -9.18
N THR A 140 -2.36 7.25 -10.43
CA THR A 140 -2.07 8.60 -10.96
C THR A 140 -3.26 9.55 -10.78
N GLU A 141 -3.07 10.85 -11.06
CA GLU A 141 -4.09 11.88 -10.89
C GLU A 141 -5.33 11.68 -11.78
N ASP A 142 -5.17 11.00 -12.91
CA ASP A 142 -6.26 10.59 -13.81
C ASP A 142 -6.86 9.24 -13.44
N TYR A 143 -6.52 8.71 -12.25
CA TYR A 143 -7.01 7.44 -11.71
C TYR A 143 -6.58 6.21 -12.51
N GLU A 144 -5.52 6.30 -13.31
CA GLU A 144 -4.92 5.13 -13.94
C GLU A 144 -4.12 4.29 -12.94
N LEU A 145 -4.21 2.96 -13.09
CA LEU A 145 -3.49 1.99 -12.29
C LEU A 145 -2.25 1.51 -13.04
N HIS A 146 -1.08 1.69 -12.45
CA HIS A 146 0.19 1.18 -12.96
C HIS A 146 0.71 0.09 -12.03
N PHE A 147 1.06 -1.05 -12.58
CA PHE A 147 1.40 -2.27 -11.86
C PHE A 147 2.86 -2.65 -12.07
N SER A 148 3.53 -3.13 -11.02
CA SER A 148 4.81 -3.82 -11.17
C SER A 148 4.63 -5.18 -11.88
N SER A 149 5.73 -5.72 -12.39
CA SER A 149 5.72 -6.89 -13.29
C SER A 149 5.18 -8.18 -12.66
N GLY A 150 5.24 -8.31 -11.34
CA GLY A 150 4.72 -9.47 -10.62
C GLY A 150 3.23 -9.41 -10.30
N MET A 151 2.58 -8.25 -10.50
CA MET A 151 1.14 -8.14 -10.33
C MET A 151 0.40 -8.95 -11.41
N GLY A 152 -0.63 -9.69 -10.98
CA GLY A 152 -1.37 -10.64 -11.83
C GLY A 152 -0.72 -12.02 -11.97
N THR A 153 0.57 -12.16 -11.67
CA THR A 153 1.29 -13.45 -11.70
C THR A 153 1.65 -13.94 -10.32
N LYS A 154 2.38 -13.15 -9.53
CA LYS A 154 2.72 -13.45 -8.13
C LYS A 154 1.61 -12.98 -7.19
N ILE A 155 1.05 -11.80 -7.43
CA ILE A 155 -0.03 -11.20 -6.64
C ILE A 155 -1.29 -11.10 -7.51
N PRO A 156 -2.26 -12.01 -7.36
CA PRO A 156 -3.55 -11.90 -8.03
C PRO A 156 -4.30 -10.65 -7.58
N TYR A 157 -4.99 -10.01 -8.50
CA TYR A 157 -5.79 -8.81 -8.19
C TYR A 157 -7.07 -8.76 -9.01
N GLN A 158 -8.01 -7.93 -8.54
CA GLN A 158 -9.25 -7.62 -9.24
C GLN A 158 -9.50 -6.10 -9.17
N VAL A 159 -9.65 -5.47 -10.32
CA VAL A 159 -10.09 -4.07 -10.40
C VAL A 159 -11.57 -4.02 -10.06
N MET A 160 -11.96 -3.07 -9.22
CA MET A 160 -13.34 -2.85 -8.79
C MET A 160 -13.96 -1.74 -9.65
N GLU A 161 -15.23 -1.91 -10.05
CA GLU A 161 -15.97 -0.92 -10.82
C GLU A 161 -16.55 0.20 -9.93
#